data_f2516d47cf3110e73fc01173a60e39e0
#
_entry.id   f2516d47cf3110e73fc01173a60e39e0
#
_cell.length_a   1.000
_cell.length_b   1.000
_cell.length_c   1.000
_cell.angle_alpha   90.00
_cell.angle_beta   90.00
_cell.angle_gamma   90.00
#
_symmetry.space_group_name_H-M   'P 1'
#
loop_
_entity.id
_entity.type
_entity.pdbx_description
1 polymer ?
#
loop_
_entity_poly.entity_id
_entity_poly.type
_entity_poly.pdbx_seq_one_letter_code
_entity_poly.pdbx_strand_id
1 'polypeptide(L)'
;MRPLIDLAHRLRRRTMALVGWRTRGVKVMAFDPDGRLLLVRHRYGRSDLWMLPGGGIARRETPAAAAVRELAEETACRLAAVTEAGRYEARTEGRRDTVFLFRGTTGDAPVADAVELAEARFFALDALPAGVSPATARRIAEYRGAAAPDGRW
;
A
#
# COMPACT_ATOMS: atom_id res chain seq x y z
N MET A 1 7.63 18.95 -20.34
CA MET A 1 7.75 17.62 -20.99
C MET A 1 8.08 16.46 -20.05
N ARG A 2 8.68 16.69 -18.87
CA ARG A 2 8.95 15.65 -17.87
C ARG A 2 7.71 14.98 -17.22
N PRO A 3 6.61 15.68 -16.88
CA PRO A 3 5.47 15.06 -16.19
C PRO A 3 4.71 14.02 -17.02
N LEU A 4 4.68 14.15 -18.35
CA LEU A 4 3.98 13.21 -19.23
C LEU A 4 4.75 11.89 -19.39
N ILE A 5 6.06 11.91 -19.32
CA ILE A 5 6.93 10.72 -19.40
C ILE A 5 6.80 9.92 -18.12
N ASP A 6 6.73 10.59 -16.97
CA ASP A 6 6.55 9.94 -15.67
C ASP A 6 5.16 9.30 -15.55
N LEU A 7 4.12 9.96 -16.08
CA LEU A 7 2.76 9.41 -16.13
C LEU A 7 2.68 8.16 -17.02
N ALA A 8 3.30 8.20 -18.19
CA ALA A 8 3.34 7.06 -19.12
C ALA A 8 4.13 5.88 -18.52
N HIS A 9 5.21 6.14 -17.76
CA HIS A 9 5.94 5.11 -17.05
C HIS A 9 5.13 4.48 -15.91
N ARG A 10 4.37 5.28 -15.15
CA ARG A 10 3.47 4.80 -14.09
C ARG A 10 2.34 3.94 -14.66
N LEU A 11 1.70 4.40 -15.72
CA LEU A 11 0.62 3.69 -16.39
C LEU A 11 1.11 2.37 -17.01
N ARG A 12 2.27 2.39 -17.68
CA ARG A 12 2.90 1.20 -18.27
C ARG A 12 3.31 0.16 -17.23
N ARG A 13 3.77 0.57 -16.04
CA ARG A 13 4.08 -0.35 -14.93
C ARG A 13 2.84 -1.08 -14.42
N ARG A 14 1.67 -0.42 -14.39
CA ARG A 14 0.40 -1.02 -13.94
C ARG A 14 -0.23 -1.94 -14.99
N THR A 15 -0.14 -1.61 -16.26
CA THR A 15 -0.64 -2.50 -17.33
C THR A 15 0.20 -3.76 -17.46
N MET A 16 1.50 -3.73 -17.16
CA MET A 16 2.35 -4.94 -17.16
C MET A 16 2.11 -5.83 -15.92
N ALA A 17 1.58 -5.32 -14.82
CA ALA A 17 1.12 -6.11 -13.69
C ALA A 17 -0.17 -6.91 -13.99
N LEU A 18 -0.90 -6.55 -15.04
CA LEU A 18 -2.14 -7.20 -15.48
C LEU A 18 -1.90 -8.42 -16.39
N VAL A 19 -0.70 -8.65 -16.86
CA VAL A 19 -0.38 -9.77 -17.77
C VAL A 19 0.32 -10.89 -17.02
N GLY A 20 -0.44 -11.75 -16.37
CA GLY A 20 -0.28 -13.21 -16.31
C GLY A 20 0.88 -13.84 -15.58
N TRP A 21 1.75 -13.13 -14.84
CA TRP A 21 2.88 -13.71 -14.13
C TRP A 21 2.75 -13.47 -12.62
N ARG A 22 3.42 -14.32 -11.82
CA ARG A 22 3.48 -14.13 -10.36
C ARG A 22 3.77 -12.66 -10.06
N THR A 23 2.78 -11.93 -9.61
CA THR A 23 2.97 -10.53 -9.25
C THR A 23 3.49 -10.46 -7.82
N ARG A 24 4.44 -9.58 -7.60
CA ARG A 24 4.96 -9.28 -6.28
C ARG A 24 4.59 -7.83 -5.98
N GLY A 25 3.98 -7.62 -4.84
CA GLY A 25 3.57 -6.30 -4.41
C GLY A 25 4.02 -5.97 -3.00
N VAL A 26 3.94 -4.70 -2.67
CA VAL A 26 4.19 -4.18 -1.31
C VAL A 26 2.96 -3.45 -0.80
N LYS A 27 2.75 -3.53 0.52
CA LYS A 27 1.82 -2.70 1.27
C LYS A 27 2.53 -2.11 2.48
N VAL A 28 2.12 -0.91 2.89
CA VAL A 28 2.82 -0.15 3.91
C VAL A 28 1.87 0.28 5.01
N MET A 29 2.21 -0.04 6.24
CA MET A 29 1.62 0.55 7.44
C MET A 29 2.51 1.73 7.86
N ALA A 30 2.20 2.92 7.39
CA ALA A 30 2.88 4.16 7.74
C ALA A 30 2.15 4.85 8.89
N PHE A 31 2.87 5.12 9.96
CA PHE A 31 2.33 5.79 11.14
C PHE A 31 2.89 7.20 11.26
N ASP A 32 2.04 8.13 11.64
CA ASP A 32 2.47 9.46 12.03
C ASP A 32 3.01 9.50 13.49
N PRO A 33 3.54 10.65 13.96
CA PRO A 33 4.05 10.77 15.32
C PRO A 33 3.01 10.50 16.43
N ASP A 34 1.73 10.63 16.12
CA ASP A 34 0.62 10.34 17.05
C ASP A 34 0.17 8.87 17.02
N GLY A 35 0.84 8.03 16.20
CA GLY A 35 0.50 6.61 16.04
C GLY A 35 -0.74 6.36 15.17
N ARG A 36 -1.18 7.35 14.38
CA ARG A 36 -2.28 7.18 13.44
C ARG A 36 -1.78 6.53 12.16
N LEU A 37 -2.58 5.63 11.61
CA LEU A 37 -2.28 4.86 10.41
C LEU A 37 -2.72 5.59 9.15
N LEU A 38 -1.83 5.67 8.16
CA LEU A 38 -2.14 6.20 6.84
C LEU A 38 -2.92 5.18 6.00
N LEU A 39 -4.11 5.56 5.57
CA LEU A 39 -4.92 4.82 4.63
C LEU A 39 -5.19 5.66 3.38
N VAL A 40 -5.38 4.97 2.26
CA VAL A 40 -5.69 5.56 0.95
C VAL A 40 -6.98 5.00 0.39
N ARG A 41 -7.64 5.79 -0.44
CA ARG A 41 -8.84 5.40 -1.19
C ARG A 41 -8.62 5.69 -2.66
N HIS A 42 -8.76 4.67 -3.50
CA HIS A 42 -8.53 4.80 -4.93
C HIS A 42 -9.70 5.45 -5.66
N ARG A 43 -9.44 6.07 -6.81
CA ARG A 43 -10.48 6.63 -7.70
C ARG A 43 -11.18 5.57 -8.53
N TYR A 44 -10.53 4.43 -8.75
CA TYR A 44 -10.98 3.37 -9.65
C TYR A 44 -11.02 2.02 -8.93
N GLY A 45 -11.79 1.09 -9.45
CA GLY A 45 -11.96 -0.23 -8.87
C GLY A 45 -12.81 -0.18 -7.60
N ARG A 46 -12.27 -0.68 -6.49
CA ARG A 46 -12.92 -0.62 -5.18
C ARG A 46 -12.76 0.76 -4.54
N SER A 47 -13.28 1.78 -5.19
CA SER A 47 -13.19 3.19 -4.77
C SER A 47 -13.96 3.51 -3.47
N ASP A 48 -14.77 2.59 -3.01
CA ASP A 48 -15.51 2.61 -1.74
C ASP A 48 -14.66 2.18 -0.53
N LEU A 49 -13.47 1.59 -0.77
CA LEU A 49 -12.68 0.99 0.30
C LEU A 49 -11.42 1.79 0.64
N TRP A 50 -11.16 1.90 1.94
CA TRP A 50 -9.88 2.36 2.47
C TRP A 50 -8.90 1.19 2.57
N MET A 51 -7.68 1.40 2.12
CA MET A 51 -6.64 0.38 2.02
C MET A 51 -5.29 0.91 2.50
N LEU A 52 -4.38 -0.01 2.80
CA LEU A 52 -2.97 0.35 2.95
C LEU A 52 -2.40 0.83 1.62
N PRO A 53 -1.60 1.91 1.60
CA PRO A 53 -0.88 2.36 0.41
C PRO A 53 0.13 1.28 -0.04
N GLY A 54 0.49 1.32 -1.32
CA GLY A 54 1.47 0.42 -1.90
C GLY A 54 1.11 -0.04 -3.31
N GLY A 55 2.04 -0.72 -3.96
CA GLY A 55 1.90 -1.12 -5.35
C GLY A 55 2.86 -2.23 -5.75
N GLY A 56 3.22 -2.31 -7.01
CA GLY A 56 4.06 -3.36 -7.57
C GLY A 56 5.55 -3.16 -7.28
N ILE A 57 6.27 -4.27 -7.20
CA ILE A 57 7.74 -4.27 -7.12
C ILE A 57 8.29 -4.26 -8.55
N ALA A 58 9.15 -3.29 -8.87
CA ALA A 58 9.77 -3.20 -10.18
C ALA A 58 10.84 -4.30 -10.36
N ARG A 59 11.21 -4.55 -11.62
CA ARG A 59 12.30 -5.49 -11.93
C ARG A 59 13.60 -5.00 -11.28
N ARG A 60 14.28 -5.90 -10.57
CA ARG A 60 15.53 -5.64 -9.83
C ARG A 60 15.39 -4.67 -8.63
N GLU A 61 14.16 -4.36 -8.23
CA GLU A 61 13.88 -3.58 -7.04
C GLU A 61 13.70 -4.50 -5.82
N THR A 62 14.24 -4.09 -4.68
CA THR A 62 13.96 -4.81 -3.42
C THR A 62 12.57 -4.46 -2.91
N PRO A 63 11.89 -5.36 -2.17
CA PRO A 63 10.60 -5.04 -1.58
C PRO A 63 10.63 -3.79 -0.68
N ALA A 64 11.68 -3.60 0.11
CA ALA A 64 11.82 -2.43 0.96
C ALA A 64 11.94 -1.13 0.15
N ALA A 65 12.71 -1.12 -0.94
CA ALA A 65 12.82 0.04 -1.83
C ALA A 65 11.48 0.35 -2.51
N ALA A 66 10.74 -0.70 -2.93
CA ALA A 66 9.41 -0.54 -3.50
C ALA A 66 8.43 0.08 -2.49
N ALA A 67 8.48 -0.34 -1.22
CA ALA A 67 7.62 0.21 -0.17
C ALA A 67 7.86 1.72 0.02
N VAL A 68 9.12 2.15 0.08
CA VAL A 68 9.49 3.57 0.21
C VAL A 68 9.02 4.36 -1.02
N ARG A 69 9.28 3.84 -2.21
CA ARG A 69 8.93 4.50 -3.48
C ARG A 69 7.41 4.61 -3.66
N GLU A 70 6.66 3.53 -3.46
CA GLU A 70 5.20 3.53 -3.64
C GLU A 70 4.51 4.48 -2.66
N LEU A 71 4.93 4.50 -1.39
CA LEU A 71 4.38 5.44 -0.43
C LEU A 71 4.60 6.89 -0.86
N ALA A 72 5.83 7.22 -1.28
CA ALA A 72 6.17 8.56 -1.74
C ALA A 72 5.41 8.96 -3.02
N GLU A 73 5.26 8.03 -3.98
CA GLU A 73 4.53 8.27 -5.22
C GLU A 73 3.03 8.49 -4.99
N GLU A 74 2.41 7.69 -4.11
CA GLU A 74 0.97 7.76 -3.85
C GLU A 74 0.57 8.90 -2.91
N THR A 75 1.41 9.20 -1.90
CA THR A 75 1.00 10.06 -0.78
C THR A 75 1.93 11.22 -0.49
N ALA A 76 3.03 11.36 -1.23
CA ALA A 76 4.11 12.31 -0.96
C ALA A 76 4.79 12.17 0.41
N CYS A 77 4.53 11.07 1.14
CA CYS A 77 5.14 10.80 2.44
C CYS A 77 6.45 10.02 2.29
N ARG A 78 7.47 10.42 3.05
CA ARG A 78 8.74 9.70 3.17
C ARG A 78 8.67 8.72 4.32
N LEU A 79 8.93 7.46 4.04
CA LEU A 79 8.91 6.40 5.05
C LEU A 79 10.27 6.29 5.74
N ALA A 80 10.28 6.38 7.06
CA ALA A 80 11.44 6.18 7.92
C ALA A 80 11.26 4.94 8.80
N ALA A 81 12.34 4.43 9.38
CA ALA A 81 12.36 3.26 10.25
C ALA A 81 11.67 2.03 9.61
N VAL A 82 12.00 1.76 8.35
CA VAL A 82 11.34 0.73 7.52
C VAL A 82 11.69 -0.66 8.02
N THR A 83 10.68 -1.45 8.38
CA THR A 83 10.83 -2.86 8.79
C THR A 83 9.83 -3.75 8.06
N GLU A 84 10.26 -4.94 7.63
CA GLU A 84 9.33 -5.95 7.10
C GLU A 84 8.46 -6.48 8.24
N ALA A 85 7.15 -6.37 8.10
CA ALA A 85 6.17 -6.78 9.10
C ALA A 85 5.54 -8.13 8.78
N GLY A 86 5.63 -8.58 7.54
CA GLY A 86 5.11 -9.89 7.14
C GLY A 86 5.14 -10.10 5.63
N ARG A 87 4.91 -11.35 5.26
CA ARG A 87 4.77 -11.79 3.88
C ARG A 87 3.51 -12.64 3.75
N TYR A 88 2.70 -12.34 2.77
CA TYR A 88 1.38 -12.91 2.60
C TYR A 88 1.18 -13.39 1.16
N GLU A 89 0.42 -14.47 1.01
CA GLU A 89 0.02 -14.98 -0.30
C GLU A 89 -1.40 -14.54 -0.59
N ALA A 90 -1.61 -13.92 -1.74
CA ALA A 90 -2.92 -13.62 -2.29
C ALA A 90 -3.24 -14.60 -3.43
N ARG A 91 -4.49 -15.03 -3.52
CA ARG A 91 -5.00 -15.79 -4.66
C ARG A 91 -6.06 -14.95 -5.35
N THR A 92 -5.76 -14.50 -6.54
CA THR A 92 -6.70 -13.76 -7.38
C THR A 92 -6.82 -14.49 -8.71
N GLU A 93 -8.01 -14.97 -9.05
CA GLU A 93 -8.30 -15.65 -10.33
C GLU A 93 -7.30 -16.79 -10.70
N GLY A 94 -6.93 -17.61 -9.71
CA GLY A 94 -6.01 -18.73 -9.92
C GLY A 94 -4.52 -18.38 -9.93
N ARG A 95 -4.17 -17.11 -9.74
CA ARG A 95 -2.78 -16.63 -9.64
C ARG A 95 -2.35 -16.55 -8.18
N ARG A 96 -1.07 -16.79 -7.95
CA ARG A 96 -0.44 -16.58 -6.64
C ARG A 96 0.34 -15.27 -6.68
N ASP A 97 -0.11 -14.31 -5.88
CA ASP A 97 0.56 -13.03 -5.69
C ASP A 97 1.19 -13.00 -4.30
N THR A 98 2.44 -12.55 -4.20
CA THR A 98 3.10 -12.35 -2.91
C THR A 98 3.04 -10.89 -2.53
N VAL A 99 2.50 -10.59 -1.35
CA VAL A 99 2.41 -9.25 -0.78
C VAL A 99 3.38 -9.14 0.40
N PHE A 100 4.34 -8.24 0.30
CA PHE A 100 5.25 -7.88 1.39
C PHE A 100 4.66 -6.72 2.16
N LEU A 101 4.47 -6.88 3.46
CA LEU A 101 4.00 -5.84 4.35
C LEU A 101 5.18 -5.19 5.06
N PHE A 102 5.26 -3.87 4.95
CA PHE A 102 6.26 -3.06 5.67
C PHE A 102 5.58 -2.14 6.68
N ARG A 103 6.31 -1.83 7.75
CA ARG A 103 5.95 -0.79 8.71
C ARG A 103 7.01 0.29 8.71
N GLY A 104 6.61 1.49 9.03
CA GLY A 104 7.50 2.61 9.24
C GLY A 104 6.76 3.83 9.76
N THR A 105 7.49 4.91 9.90
CA THR A 105 6.97 6.19 10.39
C THR A 105 7.13 7.27 9.33
N THR A 106 6.31 8.30 9.40
CA THR A 106 6.44 9.50 8.58
C THR A 106 6.02 10.73 9.37
N GLY A 107 6.77 11.82 9.19
CA GLY A 107 6.39 13.14 9.73
C GLY A 107 5.71 14.03 8.69
N ASP A 108 5.49 13.51 7.46
CA ASP A 108 4.94 14.28 6.37
C ASP A 108 3.40 14.28 6.41
N ALA A 109 2.77 15.37 5.97
CA ALA A 109 1.34 15.41 5.71
C ALA A 109 1.05 14.73 4.37
N PRO A 110 0.08 13.80 4.27
CA PRO A 110 -0.19 13.09 3.04
C PRO A 110 -0.86 14.01 2.01
N VAL A 111 -0.39 13.88 0.78
CA VAL A 111 -1.02 14.50 -0.41
C VAL A 111 -1.34 13.37 -1.37
N ALA A 112 -2.62 13.12 -1.61
CA ALA A 112 -3.05 12.08 -2.52
C ALA A 112 -2.58 12.37 -3.95
N ASP A 113 -2.03 11.36 -4.64
CA ASP A 113 -1.79 11.47 -6.09
C ASP A 113 -3.14 11.60 -6.79
N ALA A 114 -3.41 12.78 -7.34
CA ALA A 114 -4.70 13.12 -7.94
C ALA A 114 -5.11 12.24 -9.13
N VAL A 115 -4.19 11.49 -9.73
CA VAL A 115 -4.48 10.58 -10.83
C VAL A 115 -5.09 9.27 -10.33
N GLU A 116 -4.56 8.72 -9.23
CA GLU A 116 -4.87 7.39 -8.77
C GLU A 116 -5.69 7.34 -7.50
N LEU A 117 -5.48 8.30 -6.61
CA LEU A 117 -6.13 8.36 -5.31
C LEU A 117 -7.22 9.44 -5.26
N ALA A 118 -8.33 9.07 -4.63
CA ALA A 118 -9.35 10.03 -4.22
C ALA A 118 -8.93 10.72 -2.92
N GLU A 119 -8.36 9.98 -1.99
CA GLU A 119 -7.97 10.47 -0.67
C GLU A 119 -6.77 9.71 -0.10
N ALA A 120 -5.99 10.40 0.75
CA ALA A 120 -4.96 9.84 1.62
C ALA A 120 -5.07 10.54 2.98
N ARG A 121 -5.30 9.78 4.06
CA ARG A 121 -5.55 10.34 5.40
C ARG A 121 -5.02 9.44 6.50
N PHE A 122 -4.64 10.06 7.62
CA PHE A 122 -4.34 9.35 8.86
C PHE A 122 -5.59 9.10 9.69
N PHE A 123 -5.67 7.90 10.27
CA PHE A 123 -6.76 7.49 11.15
C PHE A 123 -6.20 6.87 12.44
N ALA A 124 -6.77 7.23 13.57
CA ALA A 124 -6.48 6.54 14.82
C ALA A 124 -6.96 5.07 14.71
N LEU A 125 -6.23 4.14 15.30
CA LEU A 125 -6.54 2.72 15.19
C LEU A 125 -7.85 2.31 15.88
N ASP A 126 -8.33 3.12 16.80
CA ASP A 126 -9.62 2.99 17.50
C ASP A 126 -10.77 3.78 16.84
N ALA A 127 -10.46 4.57 15.81
CA ALA A 127 -11.42 5.38 15.05
C ALA A 127 -11.21 5.22 13.53
N LEU A 128 -11.17 3.98 13.06
CA LEU A 128 -11.02 3.68 11.65
C LEU A 128 -12.27 4.09 10.86
N PRO A 129 -12.13 4.48 9.59
CA PRO A 129 -13.26 4.85 8.76
C PRO A 129 -14.14 3.62 8.44
N ALA A 130 -15.39 3.87 8.12
CA ALA A 130 -16.23 2.85 7.49
C ALA A 130 -15.61 2.43 6.14
N GLY A 131 -15.77 1.16 5.76
CA GLY A 131 -15.30 0.67 4.47
C GLY A 131 -13.78 0.38 4.40
N VAL A 132 -13.14 0.04 5.52
CA VAL A 132 -11.78 -0.53 5.48
C VAL A 132 -11.83 -1.88 4.75
N SER A 133 -10.91 -2.11 3.81
CA SER A 133 -10.85 -3.36 3.06
C SER A 133 -10.60 -4.55 3.99
N PRO A 134 -11.17 -5.74 3.69
CA PRO A 134 -10.99 -6.92 4.55
C PRO A 134 -9.53 -7.29 4.79
N ALA A 135 -8.67 -7.19 3.77
CA ALA A 135 -7.25 -7.45 3.91
C ALA A 135 -6.57 -6.44 4.84
N THR A 136 -6.85 -5.14 4.68
CA THR A 136 -6.34 -4.10 5.57
C THR A 136 -6.82 -4.29 7.01
N ALA A 137 -8.09 -4.62 7.22
CA ALA A 137 -8.65 -4.88 8.54
C ALA A 137 -7.93 -6.04 9.25
N ARG A 138 -7.64 -7.13 8.52
CA ARG A 138 -6.84 -8.25 9.07
C ARG A 138 -5.44 -7.80 9.48
N ARG A 139 -4.74 -7.04 8.67
CA ARG A 139 -3.38 -6.54 8.99
C ARG A 139 -3.39 -5.62 10.20
N ILE A 140 -4.41 -4.79 10.35
CA ILE A 140 -4.58 -3.95 11.55
C ILE A 140 -4.84 -4.82 12.79
N ALA A 141 -5.68 -5.84 12.69
CA ALA A 141 -5.95 -6.77 13.80
C ALA A 141 -4.69 -7.52 14.23
N GLU A 142 -3.88 -7.98 13.29
CA GLU A 142 -2.57 -8.60 13.57
C GLU A 142 -1.60 -7.63 14.24
N TYR A 143 -1.51 -6.41 13.74
CA TYR A 143 -0.67 -5.36 14.34
C TYR A 143 -1.05 -5.07 15.80
N ARG A 144 -2.36 -5.08 16.10
CA ARG A 144 -2.89 -4.87 17.45
C ARG A 144 -2.80 -6.11 18.35
N GLY A 145 -2.33 -7.24 17.84
CA GLY A 145 -2.31 -8.52 18.58
C GLY A 145 -3.69 -9.14 18.78
N ALA A 146 -4.71 -8.68 18.06
CA ALA A 146 -6.07 -9.21 18.13
C ALA A 146 -6.27 -10.44 17.24
N ALA A 147 -5.36 -10.73 16.33
CA ALA A 147 -5.33 -11.90 15.49
C ALA A 147 -3.89 -12.36 15.24
N ALA A 148 -3.69 -13.67 15.04
CA ALA A 148 -2.42 -14.21 14.59
C ALA A 148 -2.32 -14.14 13.05
N PRO A 149 -1.11 -13.88 12.48
CA PRO A 149 -0.90 -13.96 11.05
C PRO A 149 -1.17 -15.36 10.51
N ASP A 150 -1.97 -15.46 9.45
CA ASP A 150 -2.31 -16.73 8.78
C ASP A 150 -1.62 -16.90 7.43
N GLY A 151 -0.76 -15.95 7.04
CA GLY A 151 -0.04 -15.94 5.77
C GLY A 151 -0.89 -15.61 4.55
N ARG A 152 -2.17 -15.25 4.71
CA ARG A 152 -3.09 -14.89 3.61
C ARG A 152 -3.29 -13.39 3.57
N TRP A 153 -3.24 -12.83 2.35
CA TRP A 153 -3.52 -11.42 2.15
C TRP A 153 -5.01 -11.11 2.19
#